data_5227a137d6b3d6159873822f42350533
#
_entry.id   5227a137d6b3d6159873822f42350533
#
_cell.length_a   1.000
_cell.length_b   1.000
_cell.length_c   1.000
_cell.angle_alpha   90.00
_cell.angle_beta   90.00
_cell.angle_gamma   90.00
#
_symmetry.space_group_name_H-M   'P 1'
#
loop_
_entity.id
_entity.type
_entity.pdbx_description
1 polymer ?
#
loop_
_entity_poly.entity_id
_entity_poly.type
_entity_poly.pdbx_seq_one_letter_code
_entity_poly.pdbx_strand_id
1 'polypeptide(L)'
;MQGGPSDPPEFDHPTEKCGVVGATLADRDAALPTYYALYALQHRGQESAGIVSHDGFQQHQHLGMGLVGDAFDEDDIDALHGSAAIGHVRYPTAGSVDESCAQPFSVSFKGGALGLSHNGNLVNADELRDELAGSGHAFTSDGDTEVIAHDLARNLLDADIVEAVETTMGRIHGSYSLT
;
A
#
# COMPACT_ATOMS: atom_id res chain seq x y z
N MET A 1 52.45 -11.62 -13.47
CA MET A 1 51.17 -10.95 -13.40
C MET A 1 50.10 -12.05 -13.15
N GLN A 2 49.64 -12.16 -11.92
CA GLN A 2 48.60 -13.15 -11.56
C GLN A 2 47.32 -12.36 -11.40
N GLY A 3 46.34 -12.65 -12.28
CA GLY A 3 44.97 -12.14 -12.13
C GLY A 3 44.32 -12.82 -10.94
N GLY A 4 43.87 -12.02 -9.97
CA GLY A 4 43.06 -12.50 -8.89
C GLY A 4 41.68 -13.00 -9.39
N PRO A 5 41.00 -13.85 -8.63
CA PRO A 5 39.66 -14.32 -9.01
C PRO A 5 38.72 -13.13 -9.12
N SER A 6 38.00 -13.07 -10.24
CA SER A 6 36.91 -12.11 -10.43
C SER A 6 35.80 -12.41 -9.40
N ASP A 7 35.37 -11.38 -8.67
CA ASP A 7 34.24 -11.48 -7.78
C ASP A 7 33.03 -12.07 -8.55
N PRO A 8 32.24 -12.95 -7.90
CA PRO A 8 31.02 -13.48 -8.53
C PRO A 8 30.09 -12.32 -8.87
N PRO A 9 29.29 -12.44 -9.93
CA PRO A 9 28.34 -11.38 -10.29
C PRO A 9 27.43 -11.13 -9.10
N GLU A 10 27.36 -9.88 -8.66
CA GLU A 10 26.40 -9.40 -7.67
C GLU A 10 25.02 -9.64 -8.27
N PHE A 11 24.29 -10.62 -7.74
CA PHE A 11 22.90 -10.81 -8.11
C PHE A 11 22.15 -9.60 -7.58
N ASP A 12 21.63 -8.78 -8.50
CA ASP A 12 20.76 -7.66 -8.22
C ASP A 12 19.47 -8.22 -7.58
N HIS A 13 19.49 -8.32 -6.25
CA HIS A 13 18.30 -8.71 -5.51
C HIS A 13 17.33 -7.53 -5.53
N PRO A 14 16.03 -7.76 -5.81
CA PRO A 14 15.03 -6.71 -5.71
C PRO A 14 15.16 -6.03 -4.35
N THR A 15 15.45 -4.73 -4.34
CA THR A 15 15.71 -3.95 -3.12
C THR A 15 14.42 -3.48 -2.44
N GLU A 16 13.28 -3.89 -2.93
CA GLU A 16 11.97 -3.56 -2.35
C GLU A 16 11.78 -4.25 -1.01
N LYS A 17 11.56 -3.45 0.02
CA LYS A 17 11.57 -3.93 1.40
C LYS A 17 10.28 -3.63 2.17
N CYS A 18 9.29 -2.96 1.58
CA CYS A 18 8.00 -2.72 2.22
C CYS A 18 7.33 -4.03 2.68
N GLY A 19 6.47 -3.96 3.67
CA GLY A 19 5.64 -5.08 4.11
C GLY A 19 4.17 -4.74 3.98
N VAL A 20 3.37 -5.65 3.45
CA VAL A 20 1.92 -5.55 3.33
C VAL A 20 1.24 -6.66 4.12
N VAL A 21 0.09 -6.36 4.71
CA VAL A 21 -0.71 -7.29 5.51
C VAL A 21 -2.17 -7.11 5.15
N GLY A 22 -2.89 -8.22 5.02
CA GLY A 22 -4.35 -8.25 4.98
C GLY A 22 -4.89 -9.22 6.02
N ALA A 23 -5.92 -8.82 6.76
CA ALA A 23 -6.58 -9.65 7.77
C ALA A 23 -8.10 -9.52 7.69
N THR A 24 -8.79 -10.63 7.85
CA THR A 24 -10.24 -10.67 8.01
C THR A 24 -10.60 -11.61 9.14
N LEU A 25 -11.50 -11.18 10.03
CA LEU A 25 -11.90 -11.91 11.23
C LEU A 25 -13.43 -11.92 11.34
N ALA A 26 -14.00 -13.04 11.80
CA ALA A 26 -15.46 -13.19 11.82
C ALA A 26 -16.13 -12.36 12.94
N ASP A 27 -15.53 -12.29 14.13
CA ASP A 27 -16.25 -11.86 15.34
C ASP A 27 -15.50 -10.76 16.15
N ARG A 28 -14.51 -10.10 15.57
CA ARG A 28 -13.73 -9.06 16.26
C ARG A 28 -13.01 -8.14 15.28
N ASP A 29 -12.53 -7.00 15.78
CA ASP A 29 -11.76 -6.05 15.01
C ASP A 29 -10.42 -6.65 14.54
N ALA A 30 -10.09 -6.36 13.28
CA ALA A 30 -8.90 -6.87 12.60
C ALA A 30 -7.67 -5.96 12.81
N ALA A 31 -7.83 -4.75 13.36
CA ALA A 31 -6.76 -3.78 13.52
C ALA A 31 -5.62 -4.28 14.41
N LEU A 32 -5.92 -4.79 15.60
CA LEU A 32 -4.90 -5.28 16.53
C LEU A 32 -4.08 -6.45 15.98
N PRO A 33 -4.66 -7.51 15.39
CA PRO A 33 -3.90 -8.53 14.68
C PRO A 33 -3.05 -7.98 13.52
N THR A 34 -3.57 -7.01 12.77
CA THR A 34 -2.82 -6.34 11.70
C THR A 34 -1.63 -5.56 12.24
N TYR A 35 -1.81 -4.82 13.35
CA TYR A 35 -0.72 -4.14 14.05
C TYR A 35 0.41 -5.12 14.43
N TYR A 36 0.08 -6.25 15.07
CA TYR A 36 1.10 -7.25 15.43
C TYR A 36 1.80 -7.86 14.22
N ALA A 37 1.07 -8.07 13.13
CA ALA A 37 1.67 -8.54 11.89
C ALA A 37 2.63 -7.51 11.28
N LEU A 38 2.27 -6.21 11.29
CA LEU A 38 3.17 -5.12 10.88
C LEU A 38 4.40 -5.03 11.79
N TYR A 39 4.21 -5.19 13.10
CA TYR A 39 5.32 -5.21 14.04
C TYR A 39 6.32 -6.35 13.74
N ALA A 40 5.81 -7.53 13.38
CA ALA A 40 6.65 -8.63 12.93
C ALA A 40 7.37 -8.35 11.59
N LEU A 41 6.76 -7.53 10.72
CA LEU A 41 7.33 -7.09 9.45
C LEU A 41 8.19 -5.82 9.57
N GLN A 42 8.39 -5.25 10.77
CA GLN A 42 9.11 -4.00 10.99
C GLN A 42 10.50 -3.96 10.35
N HIS A 43 11.18 -5.10 10.26
CA HIS A 43 12.49 -5.20 9.59
C HIS A 43 12.45 -4.90 8.09
N ARG A 44 11.24 -4.85 7.48
CA ARG A 44 11.05 -4.52 6.07
C ARG A 44 10.78 -3.05 5.82
N GLY A 45 10.33 -2.28 6.82
CA GLY A 45 10.04 -0.85 6.66
C GLY A 45 10.06 -0.11 7.98
N GLN A 46 10.68 1.07 8.00
CA GLN A 46 10.90 1.87 9.21
C GLN A 46 10.61 3.36 9.01
N GLU A 47 10.08 3.74 7.84
CA GLU A 47 9.79 5.14 7.51
C GLU A 47 8.38 5.54 7.94
N SER A 48 7.41 4.69 7.66
CA SER A 48 6.03 4.87 8.09
C SER A 48 5.33 3.53 8.24
N ALA A 49 4.25 3.54 9.03
CA ALA A 49 3.33 2.42 9.16
C ALA A 49 1.89 2.94 9.10
N GLY A 50 0.99 2.10 8.61
CA GLY A 50 -0.41 2.47 8.53
C GLY A 50 -1.33 1.26 8.53
N ILE A 51 -2.57 1.49 8.95
CA ILE A 51 -3.65 0.52 8.92
C ILE A 51 -4.91 1.21 8.38
N VAL A 52 -5.61 0.53 7.50
CA VAL A 52 -6.98 0.83 7.11
C VAL A 52 -7.84 -0.35 7.52
N SER A 53 -8.93 -0.10 8.23
CA SER A 53 -9.94 -1.10 8.58
C SER A 53 -11.31 -0.74 8.00
N HIS A 54 -12.23 -1.72 7.96
CA HIS A 54 -13.59 -1.54 7.46
C HIS A 54 -14.58 -2.31 8.31
N ASP A 55 -15.64 -1.61 8.79
CA ASP A 55 -16.65 -2.15 9.70
C ASP A 55 -17.91 -2.68 8.98
N GLY A 56 -17.89 -2.67 7.65
CA GLY A 56 -19.04 -3.01 6.80
C GLY A 56 -19.81 -1.78 6.28
N PHE A 57 -19.58 -0.60 6.86
CA PHE A 57 -20.23 0.65 6.50
C PHE A 57 -19.24 1.75 6.11
N GLN A 58 -18.17 1.89 6.87
CA GLN A 58 -17.17 2.92 6.65
C GLN A 58 -15.76 2.40 6.85
N GLN A 59 -14.83 3.15 6.31
CA GLN A 59 -13.40 2.93 6.41
C GLN A 59 -12.83 3.78 7.54
N HIS A 60 -11.94 3.19 8.34
CA HIS A 60 -11.16 3.87 9.37
C HIS A 60 -9.70 3.76 8.98
N GLN A 61 -8.93 4.84 9.13
CA GLN A 61 -7.53 4.89 8.74
C GLN A 61 -6.69 5.57 9.80
N HIS A 62 -5.53 5.00 10.10
CA HIS A 62 -4.45 5.66 10.82
C HIS A 62 -3.13 5.45 10.08
N LEU A 63 -2.38 6.53 9.91
CA LEU A 63 -1.04 6.56 9.30
C LEU A 63 -0.10 7.28 10.25
N GLY A 64 1.06 6.72 10.51
CA GLY A 64 2.09 7.33 11.36
C GLY A 64 3.48 7.18 10.77
N MET A 65 4.34 8.16 11.05
CA MET A 65 5.74 8.12 10.64
C MET A 65 6.58 7.39 11.69
N GLY A 66 7.63 6.71 11.25
CA GLY A 66 8.54 5.97 12.13
C GLY A 66 8.25 4.48 12.22
N LEU A 67 8.67 3.89 13.34
CA LEU A 67 8.45 2.48 13.63
C LEU A 67 6.99 2.20 13.98
N VAL A 68 6.52 0.97 13.80
CA VAL A 68 5.12 0.59 14.12
C VAL A 68 4.75 0.94 15.56
N GLY A 69 5.66 0.72 16.52
CA GLY A 69 5.41 1.06 17.93
C GLY A 69 5.44 2.56 18.23
N ASP A 70 5.96 3.39 17.32
CA ASP A 70 5.95 4.86 17.46
C ASP A 70 4.79 5.48 16.66
N ALA A 71 4.34 4.79 15.62
CA ALA A 71 3.28 5.23 14.72
C ALA A 71 1.86 5.02 15.29
N PHE A 72 1.68 4.12 16.26
CA PHE A 72 0.39 3.77 16.83
C PHE A 72 0.42 3.76 18.35
N ASP A 73 -0.57 4.37 18.98
CA ASP A 73 -0.90 4.18 20.39
C ASP A 73 -2.17 3.30 20.57
N GLU A 74 -2.60 3.09 21.84
CA GLU A 74 -3.81 2.30 22.13
C GLU A 74 -5.07 2.93 21.55
N ASP A 75 -5.20 4.26 21.64
CA ASP A 75 -6.38 4.99 21.16
C ASP A 75 -6.49 4.92 19.65
N ASP A 76 -5.36 4.95 18.94
CA ASP A 76 -5.30 4.79 17.48
C ASP A 76 -5.80 3.41 17.03
N ILE A 77 -5.36 2.35 17.72
CA ILE A 77 -5.79 0.98 17.43
C ILE A 77 -7.28 0.79 17.75
N ASP A 78 -7.73 1.34 18.86
CA ASP A 78 -9.12 1.25 19.29
C ASP A 78 -10.08 2.01 18.36
N ALA A 79 -9.60 3.05 17.66
CA ALA A 79 -10.38 3.79 16.68
C ALA A 79 -10.54 3.03 15.34
N LEU A 80 -9.73 2.02 15.08
CA LEU A 80 -9.72 1.24 13.83
C LEU A 80 -10.70 0.05 13.92
N HIS A 81 -12.00 0.36 13.93
CA HIS A 81 -13.05 -0.64 14.00
C HIS A 81 -13.16 -1.46 12.72
N GLY A 82 -13.67 -2.71 12.86
CA GLY A 82 -14.07 -3.53 11.74
C GLY A 82 -13.35 -4.86 11.62
N SER A 83 -14.05 -5.79 10.99
CA SER A 83 -13.59 -7.18 10.86
C SER A 83 -12.60 -7.42 9.71
N ALA A 84 -12.37 -6.43 8.88
CA ALA A 84 -11.36 -6.46 7.82
C ALA A 84 -10.37 -5.31 8.00
N ALA A 85 -9.09 -5.57 7.82
CA ALA A 85 -8.05 -4.55 7.85
C ALA A 85 -6.91 -4.91 6.90
N ILE A 86 -6.30 -3.87 6.34
CA ILE A 86 -5.04 -3.94 5.59
C ILE A 86 -4.00 -3.05 6.26
N GLY A 87 -2.75 -3.42 6.16
CA GLY A 87 -1.65 -2.68 6.78
C GLY A 87 -0.42 -2.63 5.90
N HIS A 88 0.41 -1.62 6.16
CA HIS A 88 1.65 -1.38 5.44
C HIS A 88 2.77 -0.90 6.37
N VAL A 89 3.99 -1.35 6.13
CA VAL A 89 5.23 -0.72 6.62
C VAL A 89 6.07 -0.29 5.43
N ARG A 90 6.45 1.00 5.39
CA ARG A 90 7.20 1.59 4.28
C ARG A 90 8.69 1.58 4.57
N TYR A 91 9.47 1.11 3.59
CA TYR A 91 10.91 1.28 3.57
C TYR A 91 11.27 2.61 2.88
N PRO A 92 12.21 3.40 3.43
CA PRO A 92 12.61 4.65 2.78
C PRO A 92 13.20 4.38 1.41
N THR A 93 12.62 4.98 0.38
CA THR A 93 13.22 5.07 -0.95
C THR A 93 14.19 6.25 -1.00
N ALA A 94 15.14 6.24 -1.93
CA ALA A 94 16.09 7.32 -2.08
C ALA A 94 15.36 8.64 -2.39
N GLY A 95 15.25 9.52 -1.41
CA GLY A 95 14.55 10.80 -1.52
C GLY A 95 14.19 11.38 -0.16
N SER A 96 13.42 12.47 -0.15
CA SER A 96 12.86 13.04 1.08
C SER A 96 11.79 12.12 1.68
N VAL A 97 11.73 12.08 3.01
CA VAL A 97 10.60 11.49 3.74
C VAL A 97 9.32 12.24 3.31
N ASP A 98 8.39 11.53 2.71
CA ASP A 98 7.14 12.12 2.22
C ASP A 98 5.94 11.41 2.87
N GLU A 99 5.31 12.14 3.79
CA GLU A 99 4.11 11.66 4.50
C GLU A 99 2.95 11.36 3.53
N SER A 100 2.88 12.05 2.38
CA SER A 100 1.84 11.83 1.36
C SER A 100 1.94 10.44 0.69
N CYS A 101 3.09 9.78 0.82
CA CYS A 101 3.32 8.42 0.33
C CYS A 101 3.11 7.34 1.40
N ALA A 102 2.67 7.70 2.62
CA ALA A 102 2.33 6.72 3.65
C ALA A 102 1.12 5.87 3.20
N GLN A 103 1.16 4.58 3.52
CA GLN A 103 0.17 3.61 3.10
C GLN A 103 -0.40 2.85 4.30
N PRO A 104 -1.61 2.26 4.20
CA PRO A 104 -2.46 2.07 3.00
C PRO A 104 -3.01 3.37 2.43
N PHE A 105 -3.10 3.46 1.09
CA PHE A 105 -3.75 4.58 0.43
C PHE A 105 -5.26 4.41 0.41
N SER A 106 -6.01 5.49 0.63
CA SER A 106 -7.48 5.44 0.73
C SER A 106 -8.10 6.37 -0.30
N VAL A 107 -9.00 5.82 -1.11
CA VAL A 107 -9.74 6.56 -2.14
C VAL A 107 -11.23 6.41 -1.94
N SER A 108 -11.94 7.54 -1.92
CA SER A 108 -13.40 7.55 -1.97
C SER A 108 -13.89 7.71 -3.41
N PHE A 109 -14.87 6.93 -3.81
CA PHE A 109 -15.48 7.00 -5.13
C PHE A 109 -16.99 6.80 -5.03
N LYS A 110 -17.74 6.95 -6.12
CA LYS A 110 -19.21 6.88 -6.10
C LYS A 110 -19.75 5.55 -5.57
N GLY A 111 -19.00 4.46 -5.68
CA GLY A 111 -19.37 3.12 -5.21
C GLY A 111 -19.05 2.85 -3.74
N GLY A 112 -18.29 3.72 -3.07
CA GLY A 112 -17.83 3.51 -1.70
C GLY A 112 -16.44 4.06 -1.42
N ALA A 113 -15.66 3.32 -0.65
CA ALA A 113 -14.26 3.62 -0.38
C ALA A 113 -13.39 2.38 -0.66
N LEU A 114 -12.16 2.62 -1.11
CA LEU A 114 -11.15 1.62 -1.39
C LEU A 114 -9.90 1.93 -0.56
N GLY A 115 -9.42 0.95 0.20
CA GLY A 115 -8.09 0.97 0.81
C GLY A 115 -7.16 0.07 0.01
N LEU A 116 -5.92 0.50 -0.20
CA LEU A 116 -4.92 -0.23 -0.96
C LEU A 116 -3.54 -0.13 -0.31
N SER A 117 -2.91 -1.28 -0.07
CA SER A 117 -1.47 -1.36 0.24
C SER A 117 -0.72 -1.96 -0.93
N HIS A 118 0.44 -1.38 -1.24
CA HIS A 118 1.28 -1.78 -2.34
C HIS A 118 2.74 -1.94 -1.89
N ASN A 119 3.32 -3.07 -2.20
CA ASN A 119 4.77 -3.28 -2.15
C ASN A 119 5.24 -3.62 -3.55
N GLY A 120 5.99 -2.72 -4.16
CA GLY A 120 6.46 -2.90 -5.52
C GLY A 120 6.83 -1.59 -6.20
N ASN A 121 6.95 -1.67 -7.52
CA ASN A 121 7.21 -0.52 -8.37
C ASN A 121 6.57 -0.71 -9.74
N LEU A 122 5.86 0.30 -10.21
CA LEU A 122 5.32 0.34 -11.56
C LEU A 122 6.28 1.04 -12.52
N VAL A 123 6.47 0.48 -13.69
CA VAL A 123 7.30 1.08 -14.75
C VAL A 123 6.50 2.03 -15.65
N ASN A 124 5.18 1.99 -15.58
CA ASN A 124 4.28 2.84 -16.37
C ASN A 124 3.37 3.74 -15.52
N ALA A 125 3.78 4.05 -14.27
CA ALA A 125 3.00 4.88 -13.35
C ALA A 125 2.71 6.26 -13.92
N ASP A 126 3.70 6.93 -14.52
CA ASP A 126 3.56 8.28 -15.08
C ASP A 126 2.55 8.30 -16.25
N GLU A 127 2.59 7.30 -17.13
CA GLU A 127 1.66 7.19 -18.26
C GLU A 127 0.21 7.04 -17.78
N LEU A 128 -0.01 6.16 -16.80
CA LEU A 128 -1.33 5.94 -16.21
C LEU A 128 -1.82 7.18 -15.44
N ARG A 129 -0.92 7.86 -14.73
CA ARG A 129 -1.20 9.10 -14.01
C ARG A 129 -1.69 10.19 -14.96
N ASP A 130 -1.00 10.39 -16.08
CA ASP A 130 -1.37 11.38 -17.09
C ASP A 130 -2.75 11.08 -17.71
N GLU A 131 -3.03 9.80 -18.01
CA GLU A 131 -4.34 9.37 -18.51
C GLU A 131 -5.46 9.65 -17.49
N LEU A 132 -5.25 9.27 -16.22
CA LEU A 132 -6.23 9.45 -15.15
C LEU A 132 -6.45 10.94 -14.85
N ALA A 133 -5.39 11.74 -14.79
CA ALA A 133 -5.48 13.19 -14.62
C ALA A 133 -6.25 13.84 -15.79
N GLY A 134 -6.01 13.39 -17.02
CA GLY A 134 -6.75 13.82 -18.21
C GLY A 134 -8.25 13.48 -18.16
N SER A 135 -8.64 12.47 -17.38
CA SER A 135 -10.05 12.10 -17.12
C SER A 135 -10.63 12.71 -15.84
N GLY A 136 -9.88 13.59 -15.16
CA GLY A 136 -10.37 14.38 -14.04
C GLY A 136 -10.02 13.83 -12.65
N HIS A 137 -9.13 12.84 -12.54
CA HIS A 137 -8.60 12.40 -11.25
C HIS A 137 -7.58 13.40 -10.73
N ALA A 138 -7.66 13.73 -9.44
CA ALA A 138 -6.68 14.57 -8.75
C ALA A 138 -5.75 13.70 -7.91
N PHE A 139 -4.45 13.96 -7.98
CA PHE A 139 -3.42 13.25 -7.24
C PHE A 139 -2.88 14.11 -6.11
N THR A 140 -2.58 13.49 -4.99
CA THR A 140 -2.07 14.12 -3.76
C THR A 140 -0.64 13.71 -3.45
N SER A 141 -0.14 12.67 -4.11
CA SER A 141 1.22 12.15 -3.96
C SER A 141 1.85 11.82 -5.31
N ASP A 142 3.15 11.60 -5.31
CA ASP A 142 3.87 11.09 -6.49
C ASP A 142 3.95 9.54 -6.50
N GLY A 143 3.32 8.88 -5.51
CA GLY A 143 3.35 7.44 -5.35
C GLY A 143 2.57 6.69 -6.43
N ASP A 144 3.11 5.57 -6.90
CA ASP A 144 2.46 4.66 -7.85
C ASP A 144 1.24 3.95 -7.23
N THR A 145 1.21 3.79 -5.91
CA THR A 145 0.05 3.23 -5.18
C THR A 145 -1.21 4.05 -5.40
N GLU A 146 -1.12 5.38 -5.42
CA GLU A 146 -2.25 6.27 -5.70
C GLU A 146 -2.78 6.06 -7.11
N VAL A 147 -1.88 5.84 -8.08
CA VAL A 147 -2.26 5.54 -9.46
C VAL A 147 -3.04 4.24 -9.56
N ILE A 148 -2.57 3.17 -8.89
CA ILE A 148 -3.28 1.89 -8.83
C ILE A 148 -4.66 2.06 -8.18
N ALA A 149 -4.73 2.78 -7.07
CA ALA A 149 -5.98 2.98 -6.33
C ALA A 149 -7.02 3.74 -7.16
N HIS A 150 -6.61 4.78 -7.89
CA HIS A 150 -7.50 5.52 -8.78
C HIS A 150 -7.94 4.70 -9.99
N ASP A 151 -7.05 3.92 -10.61
CA ASP A 151 -7.41 3.05 -11.74
C ASP A 151 -8.39 1.97 -11.30
N LEU A 152 -8.16 1.33 -10.15
CA LEU A 152 -9.06 0.33 -9.58
C LEU A 152 -10.41 0.94 -9.20
N ALA A 153 -10.43 2.09 -8.53
CA ALA A 153 -11.67 2.79 -8.16
C ALA A 153 -12.50 3.19 -9.40
N ARG A 154 -11.85 3.58 -10.51
CA ARG A 154 -12.51 3.85 -11.78
C ARG A 154 -13.16 2.59 -12.35
N ASN A 155 -12.45 1.47 -12.35
CA ASN A 155 -12.96 0.20 -12.90
C ASN A 155 -14.11 -0.35 -12.03
N LEU A 156 -14.11 -0.11 -10.73
CA LEU A 156 -15.19 -0.48 -9.79
C LEU A 156 -16.51 0.30 -10.01
N LEU A 157 -16.53 1.34 -10.83
CA LEU A 157 -17.78 2.04 -11.17
C LEU A 157 -18.71 1.21 -12.05
N ASP A 158 -18.16 0.33 -12.88
CA ASP A 158 -18.89 -0.40 -13.92
C ASP A 158 -18.70 -1.92 -13.84
N ALA A 159 -17.87 -2.42 -12.91
CA ALA A 159 -17.52 -3.84 -12.77
C ALA A 159 -17.54 -4.30 -11.30
N ASP A 160 -17.62 -5.61 -11.09
CA ASP A 160 -17.37 -6.18 -9.75
C ASP A 160 -15.87 -6.15 -9.40
N ILE A 161 -15.55 -6.47 -8.13
CA ILE A 161 -14.17 -6.38 -7.63
C ILE A 161 -13.20 -7.28 -8.39
N VAL A 162 -13.62 -8.46 -8.82
CA VAL A 162 -12.74 -9.42 -9.53
C VAL A 162 -12.41 -8.87 -10.91
N GLU A 163 -13.43 -8.44 -11.66
CA GLU A 163 -13.27 -7.88 -12.99
C GLU A 163 -12.48 -6.56 -12.96
N ALA A 164 -12.72 -5.71 -11.96
CA ALA A 164 -11.99 -4.46 -11.77
C ALA A 164 -10.49 -4.72 -11.49
N VAL A 165 -10.18 -5.69 -10.62
CA VAL A 165 -8.80 -6.10 -10.34
C VAL A 165 -8.14 -6.68 -11.60
N GLU A 166 -8.80 -7.58 -12.33
CA GLU A 166 -8.27 -8.15 -13.57
C GLU A 166 -7.97 -7.06 -14.62
N THR A 167 -8.88 -6.10 -14.77
CA THR A 167 -8.72 -4.96 -15.69
C THR A 167 -7.53 -4.10 -15.28
N THR A 168 -7.43 -3.73 -13.99
CA THR A 168 -6.30 -2.96 -13.47
C THR A 168 -4.98 -3.69 -13.64
N MET A 169 -4.92 -5.00 -13.32
CA MET A 169 -3.72 -5.83 -13.51
C MET A 169 -3.29 -5.93 -14.98
N GLY A 170 -4.23 -5.87 -15.92
CA GLY A 170 -3.94 -5.82 -17.35
C GLY A 170 -3.31 -4.50 -17.81
N ARG A 171 -3.40 -3.44 -17.00
CA ARG A 171 -2.92 -2.08 -17.33
C ARG A 171 -1.64 -1.70 -16.61
N ILE A 172 -1.47 -2.13 -15.37
CA ILE A 172 -0.27 -1.83 -14.57
C ILE A 172 0.89 -2.76 -14.97
N HIS A 173 2.06 -2.18 -15.18
CA HIS A 173 3.27 -2.92 -15.54
C HIS A 173 4.33 -2.74 -14.45
N GLY A 174 4.89 -3.84 -13.96
CA GLY A 174 5.93 -3.81 -12.93
C GLY A 174 5.95 -5.06 -12.07
N SER A 175 6.60 -4.95 -10.93
CA SER A 175 6.63 -5.97 -9.88
C SER A 175 5.86 -5.44 -8.67
N TYR A 176 4.85 -6.16 -8.21
CA TYR A 176 4.00 -5.67 -7.12
C TYR A 176 3.34 -6.79 -6.33
N SER A 177 3.05 -6.47 -5.06
CA SER A 177 2.12 -7.20 -4.19
C SER A 177 1.09 -6.21 -3.65
N LEU A 178 -0.18 -6.53 -3.76
CA LEU A 178 -1.31 -5.68 -3.36
C LEU A 178 -2.13 -6.33 -2.24
N THR A 179 -2.64 -5.52 -1.33
CA THR A 179 -3.72 -5.89 -0.39
C THR A 179 -4.74 -4.78 -0.32
#